data_5a5b3b1726438b467d233a8ba4e87f30
#
_entry.id   5a5b3b1726438b467d233a8ba4e87f30
#
_cell.length_a   1.000
_cell.length_b   1.000
_cell.length_c   1.000
_cell.angle_alpha   90.00
_cell.angle_beta   90.00
_cell.angle_gamma   90.00
#
_symmetry.space_group_name_H-M   'P 1'
#
loop_
_entity.id
_entity.type
_entity.pdbx_description
1 polymer ?
#
loop_
_entity_poly.entity_id
_entity_poly.type
_entity_poly.pdbx_seq_one_letter_code
_entity_poly.pdbx_strand_id
1 'polypeptide(L)'
;MTTAIIVLAIAAGLYQLLAIIAILFQVRQKPTANGEPFPVSILKPVYGKDAGFYQAIRTHALQQYPDFEILFGIRREDDPARFEVERLMREFPGLPIRLVLCQTAAPNLKVGSLIDLAREARHPMLIVNDSDISVPDDYIRAVTAPLFDPGVGLVTCLYRAEAHDWPSRFEALAIATDFAPSTLVARLFGVSEFGLGSTLAFRSADLERIGGFRAIADYIADDYQLGHKLHALGLRNIISEVVVSTRLSSGSWLGAWRHQVRWARTIRLSGGAGYAGLPITYASIWVLIAAVLGQWWIALPLLGIRLAMATVSGWLLGSSDVWKYWYAIPLRDLAGVAVWAAGLFRNTVVWRDQRLKLDAEGRIVSNSPMFMR
;
A
#
# COMPACT_ATOMS: atom_id res chain seq x y z
N MET A 1 -1.38 38.61 2.24
CA MET A 1 -2.24 37.38 2.30
C MET A 1 -2.50 36.81 0.92
N THR A 2 -3.04 37.58 -0.03
CA THR A 2 -3.37 37.12 -1.40
C THR A 2 -2.15 36.56 -2.15
N THR A 3 -1.00 37.21 -2.08
CA THR A 3 0.24 36.77 -2.73
C THR A 3 0.69 35.38 -2.23
N ALA A 4 0.65 35.14 -0.91
CA ALA A 4 1.02 33.82 -0.36
C ALA A 4 0.10 32.71 -0.85
N ILE A 5 -1.20 32.98 -0.97
CA ILE A 5 -2.18 32.01 -1.47
C ILE A 5 -1.96 31.71 -2.95
N ILE A 6 -1.64 32.74 -3.76
CA ILE A 6 -1.28 32.55 -5.17
C ILE A 6 -0.04 31.67 -5.28
N VAL A 7 0.99 31.89 -4.49
CA VAL A 7 2.20 31.06 -4.47
C VAL A 7 1.88 29.60 -4.13
N LEU A 8 1.05 29.37 -3.11
CA LEU A 8 0.65 28.01 -2.71
C LEU A 8 -0.22 27.34 -3.78
N ALA A 9 -1.12 28.07 -4.43
CA ALA A 9 -1.92 27.56 -5.56
C ALA A 9 -1.04 27.18 -6.76
N ILE A 10 -0.02 28.00 -7.08
CA ILE A 10 0.97 27.69 -8.13
C ILE A 10 1.77 26.44 -7.73
N ALA A 11 2.24 26.35 -6.49
CA ALA A 11 2.97 25.18 -5.99
C ALA A 11 2.12 23.91 -6.09
N ALA A 12 0.82 23.97 -5.73
CA ALA A 12 -0.12 22.88 -5.91
C ALA A 12 -0.27 22.49 -7.40
N GLY A 13 -0.36 23.47 -8.31
CA GLY A 13 -0.43 23.20 -9.75
C GLY A 13 0.85 22.54 -10.28
N LEU A 14 2.02 23.04 -9.89
CA LEU A 14 3.30 22.42 -10.24
C LEU A 14 3.41 21.00 -9.72
N TYR A 15 2.94 20.73 -8.50
CA TYR A 15 2.88 19.36 -7.98
C TYR A 15 2.01 18.45 -8.85
N GLN A 16 0.83 18.90 -9.31
CA GLN A 16 -0.03 18.07 -10.18
C GLN A 16 0.67 17.77 -11.52
N LEU A 17 1.39 18.73 -12.10
CA LEU A 17 2.17 18.50 -13.31
C LEU A 17 3.32 17.51 -13.09
N LEU A 18 4.04 17.64 -11.98
CA LEU A 18 5.07 16.67 -11.58
C LEU A 18 4.50 15.28 -11.39
N ALA A 19 3.29 15.16 -10.82
CA ALA A 19 2.60 13.89 -10.67
C ALA A 19 2.26 13.25 -12.02
N ILE A 20 1.79 14.03 -13.00
CA ILE A 20 1.57 13.54 -14.38
C ILE A 20 2.89 13.04 -14.97
N ILE A 21 3.97 13.80 -14.84
CA ILE A 21 5.29 13.41 -15.35
C ILE A 21 5.75 12.10 -14.69
N ALA A 22 5.64 11.98 -13.36
CA ALA A 22 6.03 10.78 -12.62
C ALA A 22 5.23 9.54 -13.07
N ILE A 23 3.93 9.69 -13.31
CA ILE A 23 3.06 8.64 -13.84
C ILE A 23 3.51 8.20 -15.23
N LEU A 24 3.80 9.14 -16.12
CA LEU A 24 4.26 8.84 -17.48
C LEU A 24 5.62 8.15 -17.49
N PHE A 25 6.52 8.49 -16.55
CA PHE A 25 7.77 7.76 -16.36
C PHE A 25 7.53 6.34 -15.89
N GLN A 26 6.60 6.11 -14.95
CA GLN A 26 6.27 4.77 -14.47
C GLN A 26 5.74 3.88 -15.61
N VAL A 27 4.84 4.39 -16.45
CA VAL A 27 4.28 3.64 -17.60
C VAL A 27 5.34 3.25 -18.62
N ARG A 28 6.40 4.05 -18.77
CA ARG A 28 7.48 3.78 -19.73
C ARG A 28 8.53 2.77 -19.23
N GLN A 29 8.50 2.38 -17.96
CA GLN A 29 9.39 1.35 -17.46
C GLN A 29 9.03 0.02 -18.12
N LYS A 30 9.99 -0.56 -18.83
CA LYS A 30 9.81 -1.88 -19.45
C LYS A 30 10.20 -2.96 -18.45
N PRO A 31 9.51 -4.12 -18.45
CA PRO A 31 9.94 -5.27 -17.67
C PRO A 31 11.37 -5.64 -18.06
N THR A 32 12.25 -5.70 -17.10
CA THR A 32 13.60 -6.25 -17.28
C THR A 32 13.52 -7.74 -16.93
N ALA A 33 13.23 -8.58 -17.88
CA ALA A 33 13.19 -10.01 -17.64
C ALA A 33 14.05 -10.77 -18.64
N ASN A 34 15.29 -11.04 -18.26
CA ASN A 34 16.13 -12.03 -18.93
C ASN A 34 16.77 -12.91 -17.84
N GLY A 35 16.16 -14.04 -17.51
CA GLY A 35 16.67 -15.00 -16.57
C GLY A 35 15.72 -16.19 -16.43
N GLU A 36 16.23 -17.33 -15.98
CA GLU A 36 15.39 -18.45 -15.61
C GLU A 36 14.57 -18.11 -14.35
N PRO A 37 13.27 -18.46 -14.33
CA PRO A 37 12.41 -18.14 -13.19
C PRO A 37 12.97 -18.71 -11.88
N PHE A 38 13.11 -17.89 -10.85
CA PHE A 38 13.48 -18.36 -9.51
C PHE A 38 12.30 -19.06 -8.84
N PRO A 39 12.52 -20.14 -8.09
CA PRO A 39 11.49 -20.68 -7.20
C PRO A 39 11.03 -19.64 -6.16
N VAL A 40 9.70 -19.59 -5.90
CA VAL A 40 9.07 -18.53 -5.12
C VAL A 40 8.21 -19.07 -3.98
N SER A 41 8.36 -18.56 -2.78
CA SER A 41 7.42 -18.75 -1.68
C SER A 41 6.58 -17.48 -1.46
N ILE A 42 5.27 -17.58 -1.62
CA ILE A 42 4.32 -16.50 -1.34
C ILE A 42 3.87 -16.63 0.12
N LEU A 43 4.14 -15.62 0.93
CA LEU A 43 3.82 -15.57 2.35
C LEU A 43 2.58 -14.67 2.56
N LYS A 44 1.50 -15.25 3.03
CA LYS A 44 0.23 -14.55 3.29
C LYS A 44 -0.15 -14.66 4.76
N PRO A 45 0.22 -13.68 5.61
CA PRO A 45 -0.29 -13.59 6.95
C PRO A 45 -1.78 -13.24 6.92
N VAL A 46 -2.60 -14.04 7.55
CA VAL A 46 -4.07 -13.90 7.52
C VAL A 46 -4.63 -13.73 8.93
N TYR A 47 -5.65 -12.91 9.05
CA TYR A 47 -6.41 -12.72 10.27
C TYR A 47 -7.87 -12.40 9.92
N GLY A 48 -8.76 -13.33 10.19
CA GLY A 48 -10.16 -13.20 9.83
C GLY A 48 -10.41 -13.29 8.33
N LYS A 49 -11.64 -12.99 7.94
CA LYS A 49 -12.11 -13.08 6.56
C LYS A 49 -12.70 -11.75 6.11
N ASP A 50 -11.99 -11.06 5.24
CA ASP A 50 -12.49 -9.86 4.59
C ASP A 50 -13.40 -10.19 3.39
N ALA A 51 -14.21 -9.22 2.96
CA ALA A 51 -15.05 -9.40 1.78
C ALA A 51 -14.19 -9.67 0.54
N GLY A 52 -14.48 -10.76 -0.18
CA GLY A 52 -13.72 -11.15 -1.37
C GLY A 52 -12.40 -11.88 -1.09
N PHE A 53 -12.15 -12.28 0.16
CA PHE A 53 -10.91 -12.98 0.55
C PHE A 53 -10.62 -14.20 -0.33
N TYR A 54 -11.62 -15.08 -0.56
CA TYR A 54 -11.42 -16.27 -1.39
C TYR A 54 -11.03 -15.91 -2.83
N GLN A 55 -11.70 -14.92 -3.42
CA GLN A 55 -11.39 -14.44 -4.77
C GLN A 55 -9.95 -13.90 -4.84
N ALA A 56 -9.52 -13.15 -3.83
CA ALA A 56 -8.17 -12.60 -3.75
C ALA A 56 -7.11 -13.72 -3.69
N ILE A 57 -7.24 -14.67 -2.77
CA ILE A 57 -6.26 -15.77 -2.64
C ILE A 57 -6.25 -16.69 -3.85
N ARG A 58 -7.39 -16.87 -4.52
CA ARG A 58 -7.51 -17.67 -5.73
C ARG A 58 -6.68 -17.12 -6.89
N THR A 59 -6.54 -15.78 -7.02
CA THR A 59 -5.70 -15.18 -8.06
C THR A 59 -4.23 -15.56 -7.93
N HIS A 60 -3.75 -15.81 -6.72
CA HIS A 60 -2.39 -16.29 -6.48
C HIS A 60 -2.21 -17.75 -6.89
N ALA A 61 -3.24 -18.58 -6.76
CA ALA A 61 -3.19 -19.98 -7.17
C ALA A 61 -3.29 -20.16 -8.71
N LEU A 62 -3.82 -19.16 -9.41
CA LEU A 62 -3.97 -19.17 -10.88
C LEU A 62 -2.70 -18.71 -11.63
N GLN A 63 -1.62 -18.39 -10.93
CA GLN A 63 -0.39 -17.88 -11.54
C GLN A 63 0.24 -18.90 -12.50
N GLN A 64 0.62 -18.45 -13.68
CA GLN A 64 1.37 -19.23 -14.66
C GLN A 64 2.87 -19.11 -14.39
N TYR A 65 3.35 -19.81 -13.36
CA TYR A 65 4.74 -19.78 -12.95
C TYR A 65 5.25 -21.19 -12.65
N PRO A 66 6.49 -21.55 -13.05
CA PRO A 66 6.92 -22.95 -13.08
C PRO A 66 7.07 -23.58 -11.69
N ASP A 67 7.59 -22.82 -10.70
CA ASP A 67 7.87 -23.36 -9.38
C ASP A 67 7.57 -22.31 -8.29
N PHE A 68 6.46 -22.52 -7.58
CA PHE A 68 6.08 -21.66 -6.46
C PHE A 68 5.21 -22.41 -5.45
N GLU A 69 5.20 -21.92 -4.24
CA GLU A 69 4.33 -22.36 -3.16
C GLU A 69 3.61 -21.17 -2.52
N ILE A 70 2.49 -21.44 -1.85
CA ILE A 70 1.74 -20.44 -1.09
C ILE A 70 1.61 -20.90 0.35
N LEU A 71 2.08 -20.06 1.29
CA LEU A 71 1.99 -20.28 2.72
C LEU A 71 1.01 -19.28 3.34
N PHE A 72 -0.08 -19.80 3.90
CA PHE A 72 -1.04 -19.01 4.67
C PHE A 72 -0.74 -19.15 6.15
N GLY A 73 -0.55 -18.02 6.85
CA GLY A 73 -0.31 -18.00 8.29
C GLY A 73 -1.55 -17.54 9.04
N ILE A 74 -2.12 -18.40 9.86
CA ILE A 74 -3.19 -18.06 10.82
C ILE A 74 -2.65 -18.13 12.25
N ARG A 75 -3.23 -17.34 13.16
CA ARG A 75 -2.80 -17.32 14.57
C ARG A 75 -3.73 -18.12 15.49
N ARG A 76 -4.89 -18.55 15.01
CA ARG A 76 -5.89 -19.29 15.75
C ARG A 76 -6.43 -20.41 14.86
N GLU A 77 -6.65 -21.57 15.43
CA GLU A 77 -7.21 -22.72 14.69
C GLU A 77 -8.66 -22.50 14.23
N ASP A 78 -9.40 -21.67 14.98
CA ASP A 78 -10.79 -21.28 14.69
C ASP A 78 -10.91 -20.03 13.79
N ASP A 79 -9.80 -19.57 13.18
CA ASP A 79 -9.84 -18.43 12.26
C ASP A 79 -10.73 -18.75 11.05
N PRO A 80 -11.74 -17.90 10.73
CA PRO A 80 -12.68 -18.17 9.63
C PRO A 80 -12.01 -18.21 8.25
N ALA A 81 -10.80 -17.66 8.08
CA ALA A 81 -10.04 -17.77 6.84
C ALA A 81 -9.58 -19.19 6.56
N ARG A 82 -9.41 -20.04 7.58
CA ARG A 82 -9.00 -21.44 7.43
C ARG A 82 -9.86 -22.18 6.43
N PHE A 83 -11.17 -22.06 6.52
CA PHE A 83 -12.10 -22.77 5.62
C PHE A 83 -11.91 -22.38 4.16
N GLU A 84 -11.61 -21.11 3.88
CA GLU A 84 -11.39 -20.65 2.51
C GLU A 84 -10.00 -21.11 1.99
N VAL A 85 -8.99 -21.15 2.83
CA VAL A 85 -7.67 -21.71 2.48
C VAL A 85 -7.79 -23.22 2.21
N GLU A 86 -8.47 -23.97 3.05
CA GLU A 86 -8.72 -25.41 2.83
C GLU A 86 -9.57 -25.66 1.57
N ARG A 87 -10.50 -24.75 1.25
CA ARG A 87 -11.23 -24.78 -0.02
C ARG A 87 -10.28 -24.58 -1.20
N LEU A 88 -9.35 -23.62 -1.12
CA LEU A 88 -8.35 -23.37 -2.16
C LEU A 88 -7.44 -24.59 -2.37
N MET A 89 -6.98 -25.22 -1.28
CA MET A 89 -6.18 -26.45 -1.35
C MET A 89 -6.91 -27.59 -2.09
N ARG A 90 -8.22 -27.72 -1.88
CA ARG A 90 -9.04 -28.70 -2.59
C ARG A 90 -9.24 -28.36 -4.07
N GLU A 91 -9.34 -27.06 -4.40
CA GLU A 91 -9.49 -26.61 -5.79
C GLU A 91 -8.19 -26.76 -6.59
N PHE A 92 -7.03 -26.62 -5.94
CA PHE A 92 -5.70 -26.68 -6.56
C PHE A 92 -4.81 -27.77 -5.92
N PRO A 93 -5.17 -29.07 -6.05
CA PRO A 93 -4.46 -30.16 -5.35
C PRO A 93 -3.02 -30.37 -5.83
N GLY A 94 -2.68 -29.90 -7.03
CA GLY A 94 -1.32 -29.98 -7.60
C GLY A 94 -0.40 -28.81 -7.20
N LEU A 95 -0.94 -27.76 -6.57
CA LEU A 95 -0.14 -26.61 -6.13
C LEU A 95 0.26 -26.79 -4.66
N PRO A 96 1.54 -26.58 -4.29
CA PRO A 96 1.97 -26.61 -2.90
C PRO A 96 1.39 -25.44 -2.10
N ILE A 97 0.20 -25.65 -1.51
CA ILE A 97 -0.46 -24.68 -0.61
C ILE A 97 -0.40 -25.24 0.79
N ARG A 98 0.11 -24.46 1.74
CA ARG A 98 0.23 -24.87 3.14
C ARG A 98 -0.43 -23.85 4.07
N LEU A 99 -1.10 -24.36 5.11
CA LEU A 99 -1.65 -23.57 6.20
C LEU A 99 -0.75 -23.75 7.42
N VAL A 100 -0.21 -22.66 7.94
CA VAL A 100 0.72 -22.63 9.08
C VAL A 100 0.02 -21.98 10.26
N LEU A 101 0.02 -22.66 11.42
CA LEU A 101 -0.41 -22.08 12.68
C LEU A 101 0.75 -21.28 13.30
N CYS A 102 0.67 -19.97 13.21
CA CYS A 102 1.72 -19.06 13.66
C CYS A 102 1.62 -18.78 15.15
N GLN A 103 2.72 -18.96 15.88
CA GLN A 103 2.78 -18.82 17.33
C GLN A 103 3.78 -17.77 17.80
N THR A 104 4.68 -17.30 16.95
CA THR A 104 5.69 -16.31 17.34
C THR A 104 5.02 -15.03 17.86
N ALA A 105 5.32 -14.70 19.11
CA ALA A 105 4.89 -13.46 19.73
C ALA A 105 5.72 -12.29 19.18
N ALA A 106 5.04 -11.22 18.80
CA ALA A 106 5.65 -9.97 18.36
C ALA A 106 4.68 -8.81 18.64
N PRO A 107 5.16 -7.58 18.89
CA PRO A 107 4.30 -6.41 19.02
C PRO A 107 3.42 -6.20 17.78
N ASN A 108 3.99 -6.35 16.58
CA ASN A 108 3.23 -6.44 15.33
C ASN A 108 2.90 -7.93 15.05
N LEU A 109 1.64 -8.30 15.25
CA LEU A 109 1.18 -9.68 15.06
C LEU A 109 1.33 -10.20 13.61
N LYS A 110 1.19 -9.31 12.61
CA LYS A 110 1.43 -9.64 11.21
C LYS A 110 2.89 -10.09 11.01
N VAL A 111 3.82 -9.33 11.56
CA VAL A 111 5.26 -9.65 11.50
C VAL A 111 5.56 -10.92 12.28
N GLY A 112 4.90 -11.15 13.43
CA GLY A 112 4.99 -12.42 14.14
C GLY A 112 4.62 -13.62 13.26
N SER A 113 3.55 -13.50 12.47
CA SER A 113 3.18 -14.53 11.51
C SER A 113 4.20 -14.66 10.37
N LEU A 114 4.75 -13.54 9.86
CA LEU A 114 5.78 -13.57 8.83
C LEU A 114 7.08 -14.25 9.28
N ILE A 115 7.45 -14.15 10.57
CA ILE A 115 8.60 -14.87 11.14
C ILE A 115 8.40 -16.39 11.01
N ASP A 116 7.21 -16.89 11.33
CA ASP A 116 6.92 -18.32 11.25
C ASP A 116 6.81 -18.78 9.80
N LEU A 117 6.13 -17.99 8.95
CA LEU A 117 6.01 -18.29 7.51
C LEU A 117 7.37 -18.33 6.81
N ALA A 118 8.29 -17.42 7.13
CA ALA A 118 9.62 -17.39 6.52
C ALA A 118 10.48 -18.60 6.90
N ARG A 119 10.27 -19.18 8.09
CA ARG A 119 10.95 -20.43 8.50
C ARG A 119 10.44 -21.64 7.73
N GLU A 120 9.16 -21.62 7.36
CA GLU A 120 8.52 -22.68 6.60
C GLU A 120 8.74 -22.55 5.08
N ALA A 121 9.14 -21.37 4.60
CA ALA A 121 9.39 -21.11 3.20
C ALA A 121 10.57 -21.95 2.68
N ARG A 122 10.39 -22.54 1.47
CA ARG A 122 11.37 -23.46 0.85
C ARG A 122 12.21 -22.79 -0.23
N HIS A 123 11.74 -21.64 -0.73
CA HIS A 123 12.33 -21.01 -1.91
C HIS A 123 13.12 -19.74 -1.57
N PRO A 124 14.13 -19.39 -2.38
CA PRO A 124 15.01 -18.26 -2.13
C PRO A 124 14.36 -16.90 -2.40
N MET A 125 13.28 -16.88 -3.19
CA MET A 125 12.51 -15.65 -3.43
C MET A 125 11.26 -15.67 -2.58
N LEU A 126 11.04 -14.57 -1.85
CA LEU A 126 9.89 -14.39 -0.99
C LEU A 126 9.00 -13.27 -1.55
N ILE A 127 7.71 -13.52 -1.57
CA ILE A 127 6.69 -12.50 -1.86
C ILE A 127 5.76 -12.42 -0.66
N VAL A 128 5.62 -11.24 -0.08
CA VAL A 128 4.65 -10.95 0.98
C VAL A 128 3.53 -10.09 0.41
N ASN A 129 2.29 -10.47 0.67
CA ASN A 129 1.10 -9.69 0.33
C ASN A 129 0.16 -9.61 1.52
N ASP A 130 -0.58 -8.52 1.63
CA ASP A 130 -1.76 -8.48 2.48
C ASP A 130 -2.82 -9.48 2.01
N SER A 131 -3.68 -9.92 2.92
CA SER A 131 -4.62 -11.02 2.68
C SER A 131 -5.67 -10.75 1.60
N ASP A 132 -6.02 -9.48 1.40
CA ASP A 132 -7.08 -8.98 0.51
C ASP A 132 -6.58 -8.61 -0.90
N ILE A 133 -5.30 -8.81 -1.19
CA ILE A 133 -4.69 -8.45 -2.48
C ILE A 133 -5.01 -9.52 -3.52
N SER A 134 -5.57 -9.06 -4.65
CA SER A 134 -5.74 -9.81 -5.89
C SER A 134 -4.68 -9.40 -6.91
N VAL A 135 -4.17 -10.35 -7.68
CA VAL A 135 -3.05 -10.16 -8.59
C VAL A 135 -3.40 -10.61 -10.02
N PRO A 136 -2.81 -10.02 -11.08
CA PRO A 136 -2.97 -10.50 -12.45
C PRO A 136 -2.18 -11.80 -12.69
N ASP A 137 -2.42 -12.45 -13.83
CA ASP A 137 -1.92 -13.80 -14.14
C ASP A 137 -0.40 -13.89 -14.28
N ASP A 138 0.27 -12.80 -14.66
CA ASP A 138 1.73 -12.71 -14.85
C ASP A 138 2.48 -12.08 -13.65
N TYR A 139 1.76 -11.91 -12.55
CA TYR A 139 2.25 -11.17 -11.37
C TYR A 139 3.57 -11.68 -10.81
N ILE A 140 3.71 -13.00 -10.56
CA ILE A 140 4.94 -13.54 -9.95
C ILE A 140 6.14 -13.23 -10.84
N ARG A 141 6.01 -13.42 -12.16
CA ARG A 141 7.08 -13.12 -13.12
C ARG A 141 7.46 -11.66 -13.09
N ALA A 142 6.48 -10.77 -13.12
CA ALA A 142 6.72 -9.32 -13.17
C ALA A 142 7.41 -8.79 -11.91
N VAL A 143 7.06 -9.31 -10.71
CA VAL A 143 7.67 -8.82 -9.46
C VAL A 143 9.00 -9.49 -9.12
N THR A 144 9.30 -10.66 -9.70
CA THR A 144 10.58 -11.35 -9.48
C THR A 144 11.63 -10.99 -10.52
N ALA A 145 11.23 -10.62 -11.73
CA ALA A 145 12.17 -10.31 -12.82
C ALA A 145 13.19 -9.21 -12.47
N PRO A 146 12.83 -8.08 -11.82
CA PRO A 146 13.83 -7.08 -11.45
C PRO A 146 14.85 -7.57 -10.42
N LEU A 147 14.55 -8.64 -9.66
CA LEU A 147 15.45 -9.22 -8.66
C LEU A 147 16.58 -10.05 -9.27
N PHE A 148 16.61 -10.26 -10.59
CA PHE A 148 17.78 -10.79 -11.29
C PHE A 148 18.97 -9.80 -11.22
N ASP A 149 18.71 -8.51 -11.11
CA ASP A 149 19.73 -7.53 -10.80
C ASP A 149 20.09 -7.62 -9.30
N PRO A 150 21.33 -8.02 -8.93
CA PRO A 150 21.73 -8.12 -7.52
C PRO A 150 21.69 -6.77 -6.79
N GLY A 151 21.69 -5.65 -7.49
CA GLY A 151 21.55 -4.31 -6.92
C GLY A 151 20.10 -3.94 -6.56
N VAL A 152 19.10 -4.76 -6.94
CA VAL A 152 17.69 -4.57 -6.54
C VAL A 152 17.41 -5.40 -5.29
N GLY A 153 16.94 -4.76 -4.22
CA GLY A 153 16.63 -5.41 -2.94
C GLY A 153 15.15 -5.71 -2.74
N LEU A 154 14.29 -4.84 -3.24
CA LEU A 154 12.84 -4.96 -3.06
C LEU A 154 12.09 -4.55 -4.33
N VAL A 155 11.07 -5.32 -4.67
CA VAL A 155 10.06 -4.94 -5.67
C VAL A 155 8.71 -4.82 -4.99
N THR A 156 8.04 -3.70 -5.22
CA THR A 156 6.70 -3.41 -4.68
C THR A 156 5.75 -3.02 -5.80
N CYS A 157 4.43 -3.08 -5.57
CA CYS A 157 3.42 -2.72 -6.55
C CYS A 157 2.55 -1.56 -6.07
N LEU A 158 2.18 -0.68 -6.99
CA LEU A 158 1.01 0.16 -6.79
C LEU A 158 -0.25 -0.71 -6.76
N TYR A 159 -1.30 -0.20 -6.15
CA TYR A 159 -2.57 -0.91 -6.10
C TYR A 159 -3.75 0.02 -6.39
N ARG A 160 -4.80 -0.56 -6.92
CA ARG A 160 -6.12 0.05 -7.03
C ARG A 160 -7.07 -0.59 -6.03
N ALA A 161 -8.07 0.17 -5.61
CA ALA A 161 -9.11 -0.34 -4.76
C ALA A 161 -10.40 -0.56 -5.57
N GLU A 162 -11.04 -1.71 -5.33
CA GLU A 162 -12.38 -2.02 -5.81
C GLU A 162 -13.38 -1.72 -4.68
N ALA A 163 -14.38 -0.91 -4.95
CA ALA A 163 -15.31 -0.42 -3.96
C ALA A 163 -16.76 -0.65 -4.38
N HIS A 164 -17.61 -1.05 -3.41
CA HIS A 164 -19.02 -1.33 -3.66
C HIS A 164 -19.99 -0.33 -3.00
N ASP A 165 -19.53 0.35 -1.94
CA ASP A 165 -20.28 1.39 -1.23
C ASP A 165 -19.60 2.76 -1.33
N TRP A 166 -20.32 3.84 -0.99
CA TRP A 166 -19.79 5.20 -1.08
C TRP A 166 -18.60 5.47 -0.17
N PRO A 167 -18.56 5.04 1.11
CA PRO A 167 -17.37 5.20 1.94
C PRO A 167 -16.13 4.56 1.33
N SER A 168 -16.25 3.34 0.82
CA SER A 168 -15.15 2.62 0.16
C SER A 168 -14.74 3.28 -1.18
N ARG A 169 -15.71 3.77 -1.98
CA ARG A 169 -15.39 4.54 -3.21
C ARG A 169 -14.62 5.81 -2.93
N PHE A 170 -14.98 6.50 -1.87
CA PHE A 170 -14.28 7.72 -1.46
C PHE A 170 -12.84 7.45 -1.05
N GLU A 171 -12.59 6.29 -0.45
CA GLU A 171 -11.25 5.79 -0.13
C GLU A 171 -10.50 5.33 -1.39
N ALA A 172 -11.18 4.63 -2.31
CA ALA A 172 -10.61 4.22 -3.60
C ALA A 172 -10.15 5.42 -4.45
N LEU A 173 -10.93 6.52 -4.44
CA LEU A 173 -10.52 7.78 -5.06
C LEU A 173 -9.25 8.34 -4.42
N ALA A 174 -9.12 8.27 -3.08
CA ALA A 174 -7.90 8.71 -2.40
C ALA A 174 -6.67 7.90 -2.83
N ILE A 175 -6.80 6.58 -2.89
CA ILE A 175 -5.73 5.70 -3.33
C ILE A 175 -5.30 6.07 -4.76
N ALA A 176 -6.28 6.26 -5.65
CA ALA A 176 -6.00 6.52 -7.05
C ALA A 176 -5.50 7.94 -7.34
N THR A 177 -5.94 8.95 -6.59
CA THR A 177 -5.68 10.35 -6.95
C THR A 177 -4.78 11.12 -5.99
N ASP A 178 -4.45 10.51 -4.84
CA ASP A 178 -3.56 11.09 -3.83
C ASP A 178 -2.38 10.17 -3.52
N PHE A 179 -2.64 8.93 -3.08
CA PHE A 179 -1.61 8.00 -2.62
C PHE A 179 -0.67 7.57 -3.77
N ALA A 180 -1.20 7.04 -4.86
CA ALA A 180 -0.37 6.54 -5.96
C ALA A 180 0.44 7.65 -6.64
N PRO A 181 -0.14 8.84 -6.99
CA PRO A 181 0.64 9.96 -7.50
C PRO A 181 1.73 10.44 -6.54
N SER A 182 1.42 10.53 -5.22
CA SER A 182 2.39 10.97 -4.22
C SER A 182 3.57 10.02 -4.08
N THR A 183 3.30 8.71 -4.15
CA THR A 183 4.33 7.67 -4.15
C THR A 183 5.26 7.80 -5.36
N LEU A 184 4.71 8.06 -6.54
CA LEU A 184 5.50 8.23 -7.77
C LEU A 184 6.28 9.54 -7.79
N VAL A 185 5.72 10.64 -7.26
CA VAL A 185 6.43 11.91 -7.11
C VAL A 185 7.58 11.75 -6.12
N ALA A 186 7.37 11.11 -4.97
CA ALA A 186 8.43 10.84 -4.01
C ALA A 186 9.59 10.08 -4.66
N ARG A 187 9.28 9.05 -5.46
CA ARG A 187 10.28 8.30 -6.23
C ARG A 187 11.01 9.16 -7.26
N LEU A 188 10.32 10.05 -7.95
CA LEU A 188 10.93 10.97 -8.94
C LEU A 188 12.00 11.86 -8.27
N PHE A 189 11.82 12.21 -6.98
CA PHE A 189 12.78 12.97 -6.18
C PHE A 189 13.78 12.09 -5.42
N GLY A 190 13.90 10.81 -5.78
CA GLY A 190 14.91 9.89 -5.21
C GLY A 190 14.50 9.21 -3.91
N VAL A 191 13.30 9.45 -3.37
CA VAL A 191 12.79 8.72 -2.21
C VAL A 191 12.35 7.33 -2.66
N SER A 192 13.17 6.33 -2.41
CA SER A 192 12.93 4.94 -2.83
C SER A 192 13.09 3.93 -1.68
N GLU A 193 13.26 4.40 -0.45
CA GLU A 193 13.52 3.57 0.73
C GLU A 193 12.26 2.94 1.34
N PHE A 194 11.21 2.75 0.59
CA PHE A 194 9.94 2.23 1.08
C PHE A 194 9.52 0.95 0.35
N GLY A 195 8.65 0.18 1.00
CA GLY A 195 7.82 -0.86 0.40
C GLY A 195 6.35 -0.55 0.63
N LEU A 196 5.47 -1.17 -0.13
CA LEU A 196 4.01 -1.09 0.00
C LEU A 196 3.47 -2.47 0.35
N GLY A 197 2.65 -2.58 1.38
CA GLY A 197 2.11 -3.85 1.91
C GLY A 197 1.30 -4.67 0.89
N SER A 198 0.88 -4.04 -0.20
CA SER A 198 0.25 -4.72 -1.34
C SER A 198 1.15 -5.78 -1.98
N THR A 199 2.46 -5.53 -2.03
CA THR A 199 3.48 -6.45 -2.56
C THR A 199 4.87 -6.09 -2.05
N LEU A 200 5.54 -7.09 -1.49
CA LEU A 200 6.94 -7.01 -1.11
C LEU A 200 7.63 -8.27 -1.64
N ALA A 201 8.35 -8.16 -2.75
CA ALA A 201 9.12 -9.26 -3.34
C ALA A 201 10.62 -8.98 -3.14
N PHE A 202 11.35 -9.95 -2.60
CA PHE A 202 12.76 -9.82 -2.22
C PHE A 202 13.42 -11.21 -2.07
N ARG A 203 14.76 -11.23 -1.98
CA ARG A 203 15.51 -12.46 -1.70
C ARG A 203 15.54 -12.77 -0.20
N SER A 204 15.38 -14.04 0.17
CA SER A 204 15.51 -14.50 1.57
C SER A 204 16.90 -14.17 2.15
N ALA A 205 17.93 -14.26 1.35
CA ALA A 205 19.28 -13.91 1.75
C ALA A 205 19.43 -12.42 2.16
N ASP A 206 18.75 -11.50 1.47
CA ASP A 206 18.77 -10.08 1.83
C ASP A 206 17.93 -9.81 3.09
N LEU A 207 16.85 -10.56 3.30
CA LEU A 207 16.09 -10.52 4.55
C LEU A 207 16.97 -10.96 5.74
N GLU A 208 17.76 -12.03 5.58
CA GLU A 208 18.69 -12.49 6.63
C GLU A 208 19.74 -11.43 6.97
N ARG A 209 20.28 -10.73 5.97
CA ARG A 209 21.26 -9.64 6.16
C ARG A 209 20.74 -8.49 7.03
N ILE A 210 19.45 -8.22 7.02
CA ILE A 210 18.85 -7.19 7.90
C ILE A 210 18.43 -7.73 9.26
N GLY A 211 18.64 -9.01 9.55
CA GLY A 211 18.25 -9.68 10.80
C GLY A 211 16.87 -10.34 10.76
N GLY A 212 16.38 -10.65 9.56
CA GLY A 212 15.08 -11.29 9.35
C GLY A 212 13.90 -10.37 9.67
N PHE A 213 12.70 -10.91 9.65
CA PHE A 213 11.50 -10.17 10.04
C PHE A 213 11.52 -9.70 11.51
N ARG A 214 12.37 -10.29 12.38
CA ARG A 214 12.53 -9.82 13.76
C ARG A 214 13.01 -8.37 13.83
N ALA A 215 13.81 -7.92 12.85
CA ALA A 215 14.33 -6.56 12.78
C ALA A 215 13.26 -5.47 12.59
N ILE A 216 12.03 -5.87 12.19
CA ILE A 216 10.90 -4.96 11.96
C ILE A 216 9.68 -5.31 12.82
N ALA A 217 9.81 -6.24 13.78
CA ALA A 217 8.70 -6.78 14.54
C ALA A 217 8.01 -5.77 15.46
N ASP A 218 8.69 -4.68 15.80
CA ASP A 218 8.16 -3.65 16.69
C ASP A 218 7.47 -2.50 15.93
N TYR A 219 7.57 -2.45 14.60
CA TYR A 219 7.04 -1.34 13.82
C TYR A 219 5.63 -1.61 13.31
N ILE A 220 4.80 -0.55 13.30
CA ILE A 220 3.44 -0.62 12.72
C ILE A 220 3.48 -0.63 11.18
N ALA A 221 4.42 0.09 10.58
CA ALA A 221 4.65 0.14 9.14
C ALA A 221 5.73 -0.87 8.74
N ASP A 222 5.39 -2.15 8.83
CA ASP A 222 6.30 -3.27 8.52
C ASP A 222 6.81 -3.23 7.08
N ASP A 223 5.98 -2.84 6.15
CA ASP A 223 6.28 -2.70 4.73
C ASP A 223 7.30 -1.58 4.46
N TYR A 224 7.07 -0.39 5.03
CA TYR A 224 8.01 0.72 4.95
C TYR A 224 9.36 0.32 5.57
N GLN A 225 9.35 -0.28 6.76
CA GLN A 225 10.56 -0.65 7.48
C GLN A 225 11.37 -1.74 6.77
N LEU A 226 10.70 -2.69 6.13
CA LEU A 226 11.38 -3.69 5.31
C LEU A 226 12.10 -3.01 4.14
N GLY A 227 11.41 -2.13 3.41
CA GLY A 227 11.99 -1.36 2.32
C GLY A 227 13.17 -0.50 2.78
N HIS A 228 13.01 0.23 3.90
CA HIS A 228 14.04 1.08 4.47
C HIS A 228 15.30 0.30 4.86
N LYS A 229 15.16 -0.86 5.52
CA LYS A 229 16.30 -1.68 5.92
C LYS A 229 17.01 -2.33 4.74
N LEU A 230 16.29 -2.79 3.73
CA LEU A 230 16.91 -3.32 2.50
C LEU A 230 17.64 -2.21 1.74
N HIS A 231 17.06 -1.02 1.67
CA HIS A 231 17.71 0.15 1.09
C HIS A 231 18.98 0.55 1.84
N ALA A 232 19.01 0.44 3.16
CA ALA A 232 20.18 0.70 4.00
C ALA A 232 21.36 -0.27 3.73
N LEU A 233 21.13 -1.42 3.10
CA LEU A 233 22.19 -2.31 2.59
C LEU A 233 22.81 -1.80 1.28
N GLY A 234 22.39 -0.65 0.76
CA GLY A 234 22.80 -0.12 -0.55
C GLY A 234 22.01 -0.69 -1.72
N LEU A 235 20.92 -1.42 -1.46
CA LEU A 235 20.06 -1.99 -2.49
C LEU A 235 18.98 -1.00 -2.92
N ARG A 236 18.53 -1.12 -4.17
CA ARG A 236 17.45 -0.29 -4.74
C ARG A 236 16.08 -0.95 -4.55
N ASN A 237 15.09 -0.19 -4.12
CA ASN A 237 13.70 -0.63 -4.14
C ASN A 237 13.02 -0.13 -5.43
N ILE A 238 12.22 -0.97 -6.05
CA ILE A 238 11.60 -0.71 -7.35
C ILE A 238 10.07 -0.82 -7.23
N ILE A 239 9.34 0.07 -7.91
CA ILE A 239 7.91 -0.10 -8.13
C ILE A 239 7.73 -0.85 -9.46
N SER A 240 7.08 -2.01 -9.41
CA SER A 240 6.74 -2.80 -10.59
C SER A 240 5.77 -2.05 -11.51
N GLU A 241 5.75 -2.42 -12.78
CA GLU A 241 4.73 -1.98 -13.75
C GLU A 241 3.35 -2.59 -13.44
N VAL A 242 3.32 -3.68 -12.69
CA VAL A 242 2.07 -4.35 -12.32
C VAL A 242 1.34 -3.58 -11.24
N VAL A 243 0.05 -3.35 -11.48
CA VAL A 243 -0.89 -2.81 -10.49
C VAL A 243 -1.73 -3.96 -9.95
N VAL A 244 -1.68 -4.17 -8.64
CA VAL A 244 -2.53 -5.16 -7.96
C VAL A 244 -3.84 -4.52 -7.51
N SER A 245 -4.81 -5.32 -7.04
CA SER A 245 -6.08 -4.77 -6.56
C SER A 245 -6.40 -5.26 -5.16
N THR A 246 -7.05 -4.38 -4.38
CA THR A 246 -7.64 -4.71 -3.08
C THR A 246 -9.13 -4.44 -3.12
N ARG A 247 -9.91 -5.20 -2.36
CA ARG A 247 -11.34 -4.94 -2.21
C ARG A 247 -11.61 -4.24 -0.89
N LEU A 248 -12.07 -2.99 -0.99
CA LEU A 248 -12.45 -2.22 0.18
C LEU A 248 -13.89 -2.52 0.60
N SER A 249 -14.08 -2.69 1.90
CA SER A 249 -15.39 -2.84 2.52
C SER A 249 -15.40 -2.08 3.84
N SER A 250 -15.49 -0.75 3.76
CA SER A 250 -15.49 0.10 4.96
C SER A 250 -16.81 0.01 5.74
N GLY A 251 -17.88 -0.42 5.09
CA GLY A 251 -19.23 -0.59 5.66
C GLY A 251 -19.88 0.69 6.18
N SER A 252 -19.08 1.71 6.51
CA SER A 252 -19.57 2.99 7.04
C SER A 252 -18.56 4.13 6.84
N TRP A 253 -19.05 5.38 6.84
CA TRP A 253 -18.20 6.58 6.82
C TRP A 253 -17.25 6.65 8.02
N LEU A 254 -17.68 6.21 9.19
CA LEU A 254 -16.83 6.16 10.38
C LEU A 254 -15.74 5.11 10.23
N GLY A 255 -16.02 3.97 9.60
CA GLY A 255 -15.02 2.94 9.27
C GLY A 255 -13.95 3.49 8.34
N ALA A 256 -14.35 4.09 7.21
CA ALA A 256 -13.46 4.72 6.25
C ALA A 256 -12.61 5.84 6.88
N TRP A 257 -13.23 6.70 7.69
CA TRP A 257 -12.53 7.75 8.44
C TRP A 257 -11.45 7.18 9.36
N ARG A 258 -11.79 6.17 10.19
CA ARG A 258 -10.85 5.53 11.13
C ARG A 258 -9.68 4.89 10.38
N HIS A 259 -9.96 4.25 9.26
CA HIS A 259 -8.95 3.62 8.40
C HIS A 259 -7.99 4.66 7.83
N GLN A 260 -8.49 5.74 7.25
CA GLN A 260 -7.66 6.79 6.66
C GLN A 260 -6.87 7.57 7.72
N VAL A 261 -7.45 7.87 8.88
CA VAL A 261 -6.72 8.51 9.99
C VAL A 261 -5.62 7.59 10.54
N ARG A 262 -5.84 6.27 10.57
CA ARG A 262 -4.80 5.29 10.92
C ARG A 262 -3.64 5.39 9.93
N TRP A 263 -3.90 5.39 8.63
CA TRP A 263 -2.86 5.55 7.61
C TRP A 263 -2.13 6.89 7.73
N ALA A 264 -2.85 7.98 7.92
CA ALA A 264 -2.26 9.30 8.09
C ALA A 264 -1.28 9.35 9.27
N ARG A 265 -1.62 8.74 10.41
CA ARG A 265 -0.72 8.61 11.56
C ARG A 265 0.50 7.75 11.28
N THR A 266 0.31 6.62 10.59
CA THR A 266 1.40 5.74 10.20
C THR A 266 2.36 6.47 9.25
N ILE A 267 1.85 7.13 8.21
CA ILE A 267 2.66 7.91 7.26
C ILE A 267 3.41 9.03 7.98
N ARG A 268 2.77 9.75 8.90
CA ARG A 268 3.43 10.81 9.68
C ARG A 268 4.62 10.29 10.49
N LEU A 269 4.47 9.12 11.11
CA LEU A 269 5.52 8.53 11.95
C LEU A 269 6.63 7.86 11.12
N SER A 270 6.35 7.47 9.87
CA SER A 270 7.33 6.87 8.96
C SER A 270 7.97 7.90 8.02
N GLY A 271 7.20 8.88 7.54
CA GLY A 271 7.60 9.82 6.49
C GLY A 271 8.14 11.17 6.98
N GLY A 272 8.19 11.41 8.30
CA GLY A 272 8.80 12.60 8.90
C GLY A 272 8.30 13.93 8.33
N ALA A 273 9.23 14.79 7.90
CA ALA A 273 8.91 16.13 7.38
C ALA A 273 8.04 16.14 6.13
N GLY A 274 8.06 15.06 5.32
CA GLY A 274 7.24 14.95 4.12
C GLY A 274 5.74 15.02 4.40
N TYR A 275 5.31 14.57 5.58
CA TYR A 275 3.91 14.64 5.98
C TYR A 275 3.38 16.10 6.06
N ALA A 276 4.21 17.04 6.47
CA ALA A 276 3.83 18.46 6.58
C ALA A 276 3.49 19.06 5.20
N GLY A 277 4.08 18.57 4.13
CA GLY A 277 3.85 19.04 2.75
C GLY A 277 2.57 18.50 2.09
N LEU A 278 1.93 17.48 2.64
CA LEU A 278 0.75 16.86 2.02
C LEU A 278 -0.39 17.82 1.66
N PRO A 279 -0.71 18.91 2.40
CA PRO A 279 -1.76 19.85 2.00
C PRO A 279 -1.55 20.48 0.62
N ILE A 280 -0.31 20.58 0.13
CA ILE A 280 -0.02 21.09 -1.23
C ILE A 280 -0.56 20.12 -2.30
N THR A 281 -0.59 18.83 -2.02
CA THR A 281 -1.06 17.80 -2.96
C THR A 281 -2.59 17.84 -3.16
N TYR A 282 -3.33 18.33 -2.17
CA TYR A 282 -4.80 18.47 -2.22
C TYR A 282 -5.19 19.76 -2.95
N ALA A 283 -5.02 19.80 -4.28
CA ALA A 283 -5.16 21.01 -5.07
C ALA A 283 -6.53 21.70 -4.92
N SER A 284 -7.60 20.97 -4.67
CA SER A 284 -8.96 21.54 -4.58
C SER A 284 -9.16 22.49 -3.39
N ILE A 285 -8.37 22.36 -2.31
CA ILE A 285 -8.43 23.36 -1.22
C ILE A 285 -7.90 24.73 -1.70
N TRP A 286 -6.84 24.72 -2.49
CA TRP A 286 -6.24 25.93 -3.05
C TRP A 286 -7.13 26.54 -4.14
N VAL A 287 -7.84 25.70 -4.92
CA VAL A 287 -8.90 26.13 -5.85
C VAL A 287 -9.97 26.87 -5.10
N LEU A 288 -10.50 26.30 -4.01
CA LEU A 288 -11.55 26.91 -3.21
C LEU A 288 -11.11 28.24 -2.60
N ILE A 289 -9.95 28.30 -1.99
CA ILE A 289 -9.41 29.52 -1.38
C ILE A 289 -9.19 30.62 -2.45
N ALA A 290 -8.62 30.28 -3.60
CA ALA A 290 -8.41 31.21 -4.69
C ALA A 290 -9.75 31.75 -5.25
N ALA A 291 -10.74 30.88 -5.42
CA ALA A 291 -12.08 31.28 -5.88
C ALA A 291 -12.79 32.22 -4.91
N VAL A 292 -12.75 31.94 -3.60
CA VAL A 292 -13.32 32.81 -2.57
C VAL A 292 -12.67 34.19 -2.55
N LEU A 293 -11.38 34.28 -2.87
CA LEU A 293 -10.64 35.53 -3.00
C LEU A 293 -10.79 36.22 -4.37
N GLY A 294 -11.71 35.72 -5.24
CA GLY A 294 -11.95 36.26 -6.58
C GLY A 294 -10.84 36.00 -7.59
N GLN A 295 -9.86 35.13 -7.27
CA GLN A 295 -8.72 34.80 -8.16
C GLN A 295 -9.08 33.68 -9.14
N TRP A 296 -10.14 33.84 -9.92
CA TRP A 296 -10.67 32.83 -10.83
C TRP A 296 -9.68 32.43 -11.93
N TRP A 297 -8.79 33.34 -12.33
CA TRP A 297 -7.76 33.10 -13.35
C TRP A 297 -6.74 32.03 -12.95
N ILE A 298 -6.57 31.74 -11.65
CA ILE A 298 -5.74 30.64 -11.15
C ILE A 298 -6.59 29.45 -10.66
N ALA A 299 -7.77 29.71 -10.10
CA ALA A 299 -8.64 28.66 -9.56
C ALA A 299 -9.10 27.68 -10.66
N LEU A 300 -9.57 28.18 -11.80
CA LEU A 300 -10.06 27.33 -12.90
C LEU A 300 -8.95 26.50 -13.57
N PRO A 301 -7.79 27.06 -13.96
CA PRO A 301 -6.68 26.24 -14.46
C PRO A 301 -6.20 25.19 -13.45
N LEU A 302 -6.10 25.54 -12.17
CA LEU A 302 -5.68 24.60 -11.12
C LEU A 302 -6.64 23.43 -10.99
N LEU A 303 -7.96 23.70 -11.02
CA LEU A 303 -8.97 22.64 -11.03
C LEU A 303 -8.82 21.75 -12.27
N GLY A 304 -8.63 22.34 -13.44
CA GLY A 304 -8.42 21.59 -14.69
C GLY A 304 -7.20 20.68 -14.61
N ILE A 305 -6.06 21.18 -14.12
CA ILE A 305 -4.83 20.38 -13.95
C ILE A 305 -5.04 19.26 -12.91
N ARG A 306 -5.74 19.55 -11.80
CA ARG A 306 -6.06 18.54 -10.76
C ARG A 306 -6.89 17.38 -11.34
N LEU A 307 -7.92 17.69 -12.11
CA LEU A 307 -8.77 16.68 -12.73
C LEU A 307 -8.03 15.91 -13.84
N ALA A 308 -7.18 16.59 -14.62
CA ALA A 308 -6.32 15.94 -15.62
C ALA A 308 -5.35 14.96 -14.96
N MET A 309 -4.68 15.37 -13.87
CA MET A 309 -3.78 14.48 -13.11
C MET A 309 -4.54 13.26 -12.55
N ALA A 310 -5.70 13.48 -11.94
CA ALA A 310 -6.52 12.39 -11.43
C ALA A 310 -6.92 11.40 -12.53
N THR A 311 -7.30 11.92 -13.70
CA THR A 311 -7.65 11.13 -14.88
C THR A 311 -6.47 10.28 -15.36
N VAL A 312 -5.27 10.87 -15.45
CA VAL A 312 -4.05 10.16 -15.89
C VAL A 312 -3.66 9.09 -14.84
N SER A 313 -3.79 9.39 -13.56
CA SER A 313 -3.54 8.41 -12.50
C SER A 313 -4.56 7.27 -12.50
N GLY A 314 -5.84 7.59 -12.67
CA GLY A 314 -6.90 6.60 -12.82
C GLY A 314 -6.66 5.67 -14.01
N TRP A 315 -6.14 6.21 -15.12
CA TRP A 315 -5.75 5.42 -16.28
C TRP A 315 -4.57 4.47 -15.95
N LEU A 316 -3.49 4.96 -15.35
CA LEU A 316 -2.37 4.13 -14.92
C LEU A 316 -2.82 2.93 -14.06
N LEU A 317 -3.69 3.20 -13.08
CA LEU A 317 -4.13 2.18 -12.14
C LEU A 317 -5.26 1.29 -12.69
N GLY A 318 -5.86 1.64 -13.82
CA GLY A 318 -7.09 0.98 -14.31
C GLY A 318 -8.28 1.18 -13.37
N SER A 319 -8.35 2.34 -12.69
CA SER A 319 -9.41 2.65 -11.72
C SER A 319 -10.63 3.25 -12.42
N SER A 320 -11.69 2.45 -12.61
CA SER A 320 -12.94 2.91 -13.21
C SER A 320 -13.67 3.95 -12.36
N ASP A 321 -13.46 3.96 -11.04
CA ASP A 321 -14.13 4.88 -10.12
C ASP A 321 -13.70 6.33 -10.34
N VAL A 322 -12.46 6.58 -10.75
CA VAL A 322 -11.99 7.92 -11.09
C VAL A 322 -12.79 8.51 -12.25
N TRP A 323 -13.09 7.70 -13.29
CA TRP A 323 -13.85 8.13 -14.45
C TRP A 323 -15.34 8.35 -14.14
N LYS A 324 -15.90 7.52 -13.29
CA LYS A 324 -17.33 7.58 -12.93
C LYS A 324 -17.63 8.68 -11.92
N TYR A 325 -16.70 8.95 -11.00
CA TYR A 325 -16.92 9.81 -9.84
C TYR A 325 -15.94 11.00 -9.79
N TRP A 326 -15.44 11.47 -10.94
CA TRP A 326 -14.53 12.60 -11.05
C TRP A 326 -15.01 13.86 -10.32
N TYR A 327 -16.32 14.08 -10.29
CA TYR A 327 -16.94 15.20 -9.59
C TYR A 327 -16.80 15.14 -8.06
N ALA A 328 -16.52 13.98 -7.51
CA ALA A 328 -16.28 13.80 -6.07
C ALA A 328 -14.83 14.10 -5.67
N ILE A 329 -13.90 14.25 -6.62
CA ILE A 329 -12.47 14.51 -6.36
C ILE A 329 -12.26 15.79 -5.53
N PRO A 330 -12.90 16.94 -5.83
CA PRO A 330 -12.75 18.14 -5.00
C PRO A 330 -13.18 17.91 -3.54
N LEU A 331 -14.28 17.21 -3.32
CA LEU A 331 -14.73 16.87 -1.98
C LEU A 331 -13.77 15.89 -1.29
N ARG A 332 -13.18 14.96 -2.04
CA ARG A 332 -12.17 14.05 -1.54
C ARG A 332 -10.91 14.78 -1.06
N ASP A 333 -10.43 15.80 -1.80
CA ASP A 333 -9.30 16.63 -1.40
C ASP A 333 -9.58 17.35 -0.07
N LEU A 334 -10.77 17.95 0.09
CA LEU A 334 -11.17 18.60 1.34
C LEU A 334 -11.18 17.61 2.52
N ALA A 335 -11.72 16.40 2.31
CA ALA A 335 -11.65 15.35 3.31
C ALA A 335 -10.21 14.89 3.59
N GLY A 336 -9.34 14.90 2.57
CA GLY A 336 -7.90 14.62 2.70
C GLY A 336 -7.21 15.58 3.66
N VAL A 337 -7.51 16.88 3.57
CA VAL A 337 -7.02 17.89 4.52
C VAL A 337 -7.52 17.59 5.93
N ALA A 338 -8.78 17.21 6.10
CA ALA A 338 -9.33 16.85 7.42
C ALA A 338 -8.66 15.59 7.99
N VAL A 339 -8.42 14.57 7.18
CA VAL A 339 -7.68 13.35 7.56
C VAL A 339 -6.24 13.68 7.94
N TRP A 340 -5.56 14.51 7.15
CA TRP A 340 -4.21 14.99 7.43
C TRP A 340 -4.16 15.71 8.78
N ALA A 341 -5.07 16.66 9.02
CA ALA A 341 -5.14 17.38 10.28
C ALA A 341 -5.38 16.45 11.47
N ALA A 342 -6.31 15.48 11.33
CA ALA A 342 -6.57 14.48 12.36
C ALA A 342 -5.37 13.55 12.61
N GLY A 343 -4.56 13.31 11.59
CA GLY A 343 -3.32 12.55 11.68
C GLY A 343 -2.22 13.22 12.52
N LEU A 344 -2.24 14.56 12.66
CA LEU A 344 -1.29 15.30 13.49
C LEU A 344 -1.47 15.00 14.99
N PHE A 345 -2.67 14.59 15.39
CA PHE A 345 -3.00 14.37 16.78
C PHE A 345 -2.96 12.88 17.13
N ARG A 346 -2.42 12.58 18.31
CA ARG A 346 -2.31 11.25 18.91
C ARG A 346 -1.37 10.31 18.16
N ASN A 347 -0.65 9.50 18.92
CA ASN A 347 0.18 8.39 18.43
C ASN A 347 -0.47 7.05 18.77
N THR A 348 -1.78 6.98 18.72
CA THR A 348 -2.52 5.75 19.00
C THR A 348 -3.29 5.36 17.75
N VAL A 349 -3.13 4.12 17.32
CA VAL A 349 -3.87 3.53 16.20
C VAL A 349 -4.71 2.36 16.68
N VAL A 350 -5.86 2.16 16.06
CA VAL A 350 -6.67 0.95 16.24
C VAL A 350 -6.43 0.09 15.02
N TRP A 351 -5.92 -1.12 15.24
CA TRP A 351 -5.69 -2.08 14.19
C TRP A 351 -6.30 -3.43 14.61
N ARG A 352 -7.29 -3.86 13.85
CA ARG A 352 -8.13 -5.01 14.22
C ARG A 352 -8.70 -4.81 15.65
N ASP A 353 -8.57 -5.80 16.53
CA ASP A 353 -9.12 -5.75 17.87
C ASP A 353 -8.13 -5.19 18.93
N GLN A 354 -7.11 -4.46 18.46
CA GLN A 354 -6.07 -3.93 19.33
C GLN A 354 -5.95 -2.41 19.22
N ARG A 355 -5.72 -1.77 20.36
CA ARG A 355 -5.29 -0.37 20.45
C ARG A 355 -3.78 -0.37 20.65
N LEU A 356 -3.06 0.14 19.66
CA LEU A 356 -1.60 0.23 19.63
C LEU A 356 -1.16 1.66 19.92
N LYS A 357 -0.28 1.84 20.91
CA LYS A 357 0.39 3.11 21.17
C LYS A 357 1.76 3.09 20.48
N LEU A 358 2.07 4.14 19.76
CA LEU A 358 3.30 4.27 18.97
C LEU A 358 4.21 5.33 19.59
N ASP A 359 5.52 5.12 19.47
CA ASP A 359 6.53 6.16 19.74
C ASP A 359 6.71 7.10 18.53
N ALA A 360 7.72 7.97 18.61
CA ALA A 360 8.02 8.94 17.54
C ALA A 360 8.57 8.28 16.26
N GLU A 361 9.15 7.10 16.37
CA GLU A 361 9.71 6.30 15.30
C GLU A 361 8.71 5.29 14.70
N GLY A 362 7.46 5.29 15.19
CA GLY A 362 6.41 4.37 14.73
C GLY A 362 6.52 2.95 15.30
N ARG A 363 7.28 2.76 16.40
CA ARG A 363 7.34 1.46 17.10
C ARG A 363 6.14 1.31 18.03
N ILE A 364 5.66 0.09 18.15
CA ILE A 364 4.58 -0.30 19.04
C ILE A 364 5.16 -0.43 20.45
N VAL A 365 4.87 0.55 21.31
CA VAL A 365 5.37 0.56 22.72
C VAL A 365 4.39 -0.06 23.70
N SER A 366 3.10 -0.15 23.34
CA SER A 366 2.11 -0.92 24.11
C SER A 366 0.95 -1.34 23.23
N ASN A 367 0.38 -2.49 23.53
CA ASN A 367 -0.86 -2.97 22.95
C ASN A 367 -1.87 -3.26 24.07
N SER A 368 -3.11 -2.97 23.83
CA SER A 368 -4.22 -3.34 24.72
C SER A 368 -5.37 -3.87 23.87
N PRO A 369 -5.99 -5.00 24.28
CA PRO A 369 -7.18 -5.49 23.59
C PRO A 369 -8.28 -4.44 23.67
N MET A 370 -9.00 -4.26 22.58
CA MET A 370 -10.21 -3.45 22.57
C MET A 370 -11.34 -4.33 23.14
N PHE A 371 -11.66 -4.18 24.44
CA PHE A 371 -12.85 -4.81 24.95
C PHE A 371 -14.04 -4.25 24.16
N MET A 372 -14.75 -5.12 23.43
CA MET A 372 -16.07 -4.79 22.92
C MET A 372 -16.97 -4.48 24.13
N ARG A 373 -17.36 -3.21 24.26
CA ARG A 373 -18.49 -2.81 25.10
C ARG A 373 -19.74 -2.84 24.26
#